data_45f7c40c842ec243d449d74f0ad09b34
#
_entry.id   45f7c40c842ec243d449d74f0ad09b34
#
_cell.length_a   1.000
_cell.length_b   1.000
_cell.length_c   1.000
_cell.angle_alpha   90.00
_cell.angle_beta   90.00
_cell.angle_gamma   90.00
#
_symmetry.space_group_name_H-M   'P 1'
#
loop_
_entity.id
_entity.type
_entity.pdbx_description
1 polymer ?
#
loop_
_entity_poly.entity_id
_entity_poly.type
_entity_poly.pdbx_seq_one_letter_code
_entity_poly.pdbx_strand_id
1 'polypeptide(L)'
;YASVGYKIASSQHENLKTTLSNAASRINETLIDFNSSPCYVSSATDLLSQQLIDIESAFNNLSFAFKEDLENLRENLSKFSVTLFGRTMAGKSTLMEILTNGDGLSIGNGAQRTTRDVRQYNWNGLEITDVPGIGAFEGEDDEQIAFEAAKKADLILFLITDDAPQAAEAECFGRIMDLGKPVICIMNVKASAPEGKSIKLLTRDIEKRFDMERLNEIRKQFMSYSKQLGQDWGYVPFVYVHLKSAFMSQNTEDPQVKDTLHKVS
;
A
#
# COMPACT_ATOMS: atom_id res chain seq x y z
N TYR A 1 -0.61 0.66 18.51
CA TYR A 1 0.80 0.38 18.16
C TYR A 1 1.44 1.60 17.47
N ALA A 2 0.84 2.19 16.44
CA ALA A 2 1.41 3.32 15.68
C ALA A 2 1.72 4.54 16.58
N SER A 3 0.81 4.90 17.49
CA SER A 3 1.01 6.01 18.46
C SER A 3 2.19 5.74 19.41
N VAL A 4 2.44 4.49 19.79
CA VAL A 4 3.59 4.13 20.62
C VAL A 4 4.88 4.23 19.80
N GLY A 5 4.86 3.70 18.58
CA GLY A 5 6.00 3.81 17.66
C GLY A 5 6.39 5.25 17.37
N TYR A 6 5.42 6.12 17.12
CA TYR A 6 5.64 7.56 16.94
C TYR A 6 6.33 8.21 18.15
N LYS A 7 5.83 7.94 19.38
CA LYS A 7 6.43 8.48 20.59
C LYS A 7 7.87 8.04 20.78
N ILE A 8 8.17 6.76 20.52
CA ILE A 8 9.53 6.22 20.59
C ILE A 8 10.43 6.90 19.55
N ALA A 9 10.00 6.97 18.30
CA ALA A 9 10.77 7.58 17.22
C ALA A 9 11.05 9.08 17.48
N SER A 10 10.04 9.84 17.92
CA SER A 10 10.20 11.25 18.31
C SER A 10 11.19 11.41 19.46
N SER A 11 11.10 10.59 20.49
CA SER A 11 12.02 10.63 21.64
C SER A 11 13.46 10.31 21.24
N GLN A 12 13.66 9.29 20.40
CA GLN A 12 14.99 8.91 19.91
C GLN A 12 15.60 9.99 19.02
N HIS A 13 14.77 10.64 18.18
CA HIS A 13 15.22 11.77 17.35
C HIS A 13 15.75 12.93 18.22
N GLU A 14 15.01 13.35 19.25
CA GLU A 14 15.43 14.41 20.15
C GLU A 14 16.68 14.04 20.96
N ASN A 15 16.80 12.78 21.40
CA ASN A 15 18.00 12.29 22.07
C ASN A 15 19.23 12.33 21.16
N LEU A 16 19.08 11.91 19.91
CA LEU A 16 20.15 11.95 18.91
C LEU A 16 20.61 13.39 18.63
N LYS A 17 19.65 14.29 18.43
CA LYS A 17 19.92 15.71 18.24
C LYS A 17 20.69 16.32 19.40
N THR A 18 20.26 16.05 20.62
CA THR A 18 20.93 16.53 21.84
C THR A 18 22.34 15.97 21.95
N THR A 19 22.52 14.68 21.67
CA THR A 19 23.84 14.02 21.75
C THR A 19 24.82 14.60 20.73
N LEU A 20 24.38 14.84 19.51
CA LEU A 20 25.21 15.44 18.46
C LEU A 20 25.54 16.90 18.75
N SER A 21 24.59 17.68 19.23
CA SER A 21 24.84 19.07 19.66
C SER A 21 25.88 19.14 20.78
N ASN A 22 25.78 18.26 21.77
CA ASN A 22 26.77 18.17 22.85
C ASN A 22 28.15 17.75 22.34
N ALA A 23 28.21 16.79 21.41
CA ALA A 23 29.46 16.37 20.80
C ALA A 23 30.10 17.51 19.98
N ALA A 24 29.32 18.23 19.18
CA ALA A 24 29.78 19.39 18.42
C ALA A 24 30.34 20.49 19.33
N SER A 25 29.63 20.81 20.43
CA SER A 25 30.10 21.80 21.42
C SER A 25 31.44 21.40 22.03
N ARG A 26 31.60 20.14 22.43
CA ARG A 26 32.87 19.63 23.00
C ARG A 26 34.02 19.67 21.99
N ILE A 27 33.77 19.37 20.73
CA ILE A 27 34.78 19.47 19.68
C ILE A 27 35.18 20.92 19.48
N ASN A 28 34.21 21.84 19.43
CA ASN A 28 34.48 23.28 19.30
C ASN A 28 35.29 23.83 20.50
N GLU A 29 34.95 23.45 21.73
CA GLU A 29 35.73 23.83 22.94
C GLU A 29 37.19 23.33 22.82
N THR A 30 37.36 22.06 22.41
CA THR A 30 38.70 21.47 22.21
C THR A 30 39.48 22.18 21.12
N LEU A 31 38.84 22.60 20.01
CA LEU A 31 39.46 23.37 18.92
C LEU A 31 39.89 24.74 19.38
N ILE A 32 39.11 25.44 20.23
CA ILE A 32 39.47 26.75 20.82
C ILE A 32 40.71 26.60 21.71
N ASP A 33 40.73 25.57 22.58
CA ASP A 33 41.87 25.33 23.47
C ASP A 33 43.12 24.98 22.67
N PHE A 34 42.98 24.17 21.58
CA PHE A 34 44.11 23.80 20.73
C PHE A 34 44.66 24.99 19.94
N ASN A 35 43.81 25.87 19.45
CA ASN A 35 44.18 27.13 18.76
C ASN A 35 44.96 28.09 19.66
N SER A 36 44.75 27.99 20.98
CA SER A 36 45.45 28.76 22.00
C SER A 36 46.78 28.15 22.46
N SER A 37 47.12 26.95 21.97
CA SER A 37 48.29 26.20 22.37
C SER A 37 49.56 26.66 21.61
N PRO A 38 50.74 26.63 22.25
CA PRO A 38 52.00 26.87 21.55
C PRO A 38 52.35 25.84 20.45
N CYS A 39 51.68 24.70 20.42
CA CYS A 39 51.85 23.61 19.44
C CYS A 39 50.80 23.68 18.32
N TYR A 40 50.22 24.85 18.03
CA TYR A 40 49.20 25.04 17.02
C TYR A 40 49.66 24.65 15.60
N VAL A 41 48.87 23.79 14.93
CA VAL A 41 49.06 23.39 13.53
C VAL A 41 47.81 23.75 12.78
N SER A 42 47.83 24.86 12.01
CA SER A 42 46.63 25.40 11.35
C SER A 42 45.94 24.39 10.42
N SER A 43 46.71 23.61 9.65
CA SER A 43 46.14 22.63 8.74
C SER A 43 45.34 21.51 9.40
N ALA A 44 45.67 21.12 10.61
CA ALA A 44 44.94 20.10 11.35
C ALA A 44 43.62 20.65 11.93
N THR A 45 43.65 21.87 12.46
CA THR A 45 42.46 22.54 12.98
C THR A 45 41.48 22.93 11.90
N ASP A 46 41.98 23.38 10.73
CA ASP A 46 41.14 23.68 9.57
C ASP A 46 40.42 22.44 9.07
N LEU A 47 41.12 21.28 8.98
CA LEU A 47 40.54 20.01 8.57
C LEU A 47 39.45 19.55 9.56
N LEU A 48 39.72 19.60 10.87
CA LEU A 48 38.75 19.20 11.91
C LEU A 48 37.52 20.11 11.93
N SER A 49 37.72 21.41 11.76
CA SER A 49 36.62 22.38 11.66
C SER A 49 35.75 22.12 10.43
N GLN A 50 36.35 21.84 9.28
CA GLN A 50 35.61 21.49 8.08
C GLN A 50 34.81 20.20 8.25
N GLN A 51 35.41 19.14 8.81
CA GLN A 51 34.72 17.88 9.09
C GLN A 51 33.53 18.05 10.05
N LEU A 52 33.67 18.94 11.06
CA LEU A 52 32.56 19.24 11.96
C LEU A 52 31.41 19.89 11.23
N ILE A 53 31.68 20.89 10.38
CA ILE A 53 30.69 21.56 9.55
C ILE A 53 29.98 20.56 8.62
N ASP A 54 30.74 19.66 8.00
CA ASP A 54 30.18 18.64 7.09
C ASP A 54 29.26 17.66 7.85
N ILE A 55 29.63 17.21 9.05
CA ILE A 55 28.82 16.35 9.92
C ILE A 55 27.56 17.07 10.38
N GLU A 56 27.66 18.30 10.83
CA GLU A 56 26.49 19.09 11.26
C GLU A 56 25.52 19.34 10.10
N SER A 57 26.05 19.66 8.92
CA SER A 57 25.23 19.86 7.70
C SER A 57 24.50 18.56 7.29
N ALA A 58 25.21 17.45 7.24
CA ALA A 58 24.62 16.15 6.91
C ALA A 58 23.54 15.75 7.92
N PHE A 59 23.80 15.95 9.21
CA PHE A 59 22.83 15.66 10.26
C PHE A 59 21.59 16.56 10.18
N ASN A 60 21.77 17.86 9.95
CA ASN A 60 20.64 18.79 9.83
C ASN A 60 19.74 18.43 8.65
N ASN A 61 20.31 18.01 7.51
CA ASN A 61 19.54 17.58 6.36
C ASN A 61 18.74 16.30 6.67
N LEU A 62 19.37 15.28 7.29
CA LEU A 62 18.70 14.06 7.70
C LEU A 62 17.64 14.30 8.77
N SER A 63 17.92 15.16 9.73
CA SER A 63 17.00 15.55 10.80
C SER A 63 15.76 16.27 10.27
N PHE A 64 15.92 17.10 9.25
CA PHE A 64 14.81 17.80 8.62
C PHE A 64 13.89 16.81 7.89
N ALA A 65 14.46 15.92 7.06
CA ALA A 65 13.69 14.89 6.35
C ALA A 65 12.96 13.96 7.33
N PHE A 66 13.63 13.51 8.39
CA PHE A 66 13.02 12.66 9.40
C PHE A 66 11.90 13.36 10.18
N LYS A 67 12.03 14.65 10.45
CA LYS A 67 10.99 15.45 11.11
C LYS A 67 9.75 15.56 10.21
N GLU A 68 9.93 15.78 8.93
CA GLU A 68 8.85 15.82 7.95
C GLU A 68 8.10 14.47 7.92
N ASP A 69 8.83 13.34 7.90
CA ASP A 69 8.25 12.01 7.98
C ASP A 69 7.48 11.78 9.27
N LEU A 70 7.99 12.26 10.41
CA LEU A 70 7.29 12.18 11.70
C LEU A 70 6.02 13.02 11.74
N GLU A 71 6.00 14.20 11.16
CA GLU A 71 4.80 15.04 11.07
C GLU A 71 3.74 14.39 10.18
N ASN A 72 4.14 13.85 9.01
CA ASN A 72 3.26 13.07 8.14
C ASN A 72 2.66 11.83 8.84
N LEU A 73 3.49 11.10 9.61
CA LEU A 73 3.01 9.99 10.44
C LEU A 73 2.01 10.47 11.49
N ARG A 74 2.26 11.58 12.15
CA ARG A 74 1.38 12.14 13.19
C ARG A 74 -0.01 12.49 12.64
N GLU A 75 -0.07 13.10 11.46
CA GLU A 75 -1.34 13.45 10.80
C GLU A 75 -2.16 12.20 10.45
N ASN A 76 -1.49 11.09 10.15
CA ASN A 76 -2.11 9.84 9.75
C ASN A 76 -2.39 8.87 10.91
N LEU A 77 -1.97 9.19 12.16
CA LEU A 77 -2.17 8.31 13.33
C LEU A 77 -3.63 7.99 13.66
N SER A 78 -4.56 8.84 13.24
CA SER A 78 -6.01 8.66 13.46
C SER A 78 -6.72 7.98 12.29
N LYS A 79 -6.02 7.72 11.18
CA LYS A 79 -6.56 7.12 9.97
C LYS A 79 -5.89 5.77 9.75
N PHE A 80 -6.64 4.83 9.21
CA PHE A 80 -6.09 3.59 8.69
C PHE A 80 -6.24 3.59 7.17
N SER A 81 -5.11 3.57 6.47
CA SER A 81 -5.08 3.70 5.02
C SER A 81 -5.01 2.34 4.32
N VAL A 82 -5.89 2.13 3.37
CA VAL A 82 -5.99 0.90 2.57
C VAL A 82 -5.84 1.27 1.10
N THR A 83 -4.88 0.68 0.42
CA THR A 83 -4.69 0.89 -1.03
C THR A 83 -5.14 -0.35 -1.81
N LEU A 84 -5.96 -0.13 -2.85
CA LEU A 84 -6.45 -1.17 -3.74
C LEU A 84 -5.53 -1.30 -4.95
N PHE A 85 -4.85 -2.44 -5.06
CA PHE A 85 -3.97 -2.78 -6.18
C PHE A 85 -4.53 -3.93 -7.01
N GLY A 86 -4.07 -4.08 -8.23
CA GLY A 86 -4.42 -5.17 -9.12
C GLY A 86 -4.62 -4.70 -10.56
N ARG A 87 -4.72 -5.65 -11.49
CA ARG A 87 -4.87 -5.33 -12.91
C ARG A 87 -6.17 -4.60 -13.22
N THR A 88 -6.23 -3.97 -14.40
CA THR A 88 -7.46 -3.40 -14.94
C THR A 88 -8.55 -4.47 -14.96
N MET A 89 -9.79 -4.10 -14.58
CA MET A 89 -10.95 -5.00 -14.49
C MET A 89 -10.85 -6.12 -13.43
N ALA A 90 -9.88 -6.08 -12.50
CA ALA A 90 -9.85 -7.03 -11.39
C ALA A 90 -10.99 -6.85 -10.37
N GLY A 91 -11.65 -5.68 -10.38
CA GLY A 91 -12.77 -5.39 -9.50
C GLY A 91 -12.46 -4.37 -8.40
N LYS A 92 -11.35 -3.62 -8.52
CA LYS A 92 -10.96 -2.59 -7.53
C LYS A 92 -12.08 -1.58 -7.25
N SER A 93 -12.61 -0.95 -8.29
CA SER A 93 -13.70 0.02 -8.14
C SER A 93 -14.97 -0.62 -7.59
N THR A 94 -15.26 -1.88 -7.92
CA THR A 94 -16.39 -2.61 -7.34
C THR A 94 -16.18 -2.87 -5.84
N LEU A 95 -14.97 -3.28 -5.45
CA LEU A 95 -14.63 -3.45 -4.03
C LEU A 95 -14.71 -2.13 -3.26
N MET A 96 -14.24 -1.05 -3.87
CA MET A 96 -14.35 0.28 -3.28
C MET A 96 -15.81 0.67 -3.04
N GLU A 97 -16.70 0.51 -4.05
CA GLU A 97 -18.12 0.79 -3.90
C GLU A 97 -18.77 -0.04 -2.79
N ILE A 98 -18.38 -1.32 -2.66
CA ILE A 98 -18.84 -2.17 -1.56
C ILE A 98 -18.40 -1.62 -0.20
N LEU A 99 -17.12 -1.28 -0.07
CA LEU A 99 -16.55 -0.79 1.20
C LEU A 99 -17.10 0.57 1.60
N THR A 100 -17.37 1.44 0.63
CA THR A 100 -17.87 2.80 0.88
C THR A 100 -19.40 2.90 0.87
N ASN A 101 -20.10 1.78 0.61
CA ASN A 101 -21.55 1.74 0.42
C ASN A 101 -22.00 2.72 -0.68
N GLY A 102 -21.24 2.74 -1.78
CA GLY A 102 -21.43 3.65 -2.93
C GLY A 102 -22.59 3.24 -3.83
N ASP A 103 -22.91 4.13 -4.78
CA ASP A 103 -24.02 3.99 -5.73
C ASP A 103 -23.67 3.22 -7.01
N GLY A 104 -22.43 2.80 -7.16
CA GLY A 104 -21.94 2.04 -8.32
C GLY A 104 -21.48 2.89 -9.50
N LEU A 105 -21.51 4.21 -9.41
CA LEU A 105 -21.12 5.10 -10.51
C LEU A 105 -19.63 4.96 -10.90
N SER A 106 -18.79 4.51 -9.98
CA SER A 106 -17.37 4.27 -10.24
C SER A 106 -17.08 2.91 -10.87
N ILE A 107 -18.08 2.00 -10.90
CA ILE A 107 -17.93 0.69 -11.51
C ILE A 107 -17.96 0.83 -13.04
N GLY A 108 -16.84 0.53 -13.68
CA GLY A 108 -16.73 0.59 -15.13
C GLY A 108 -17.58 -0.45 -15.85
N ASN A 109 -18.22 -0.05 -16.93
CA ASN A 109 -19.04 -0.89 -17.80
C ASN A 109 -18.22 -1.77 -18.76
N GLY A 110 -17.00 -2.19 -18.35
CA GLY A 110 -16.12 -3.04 -19.18
C GLY A 110 -15.29 -2.28 -20.22
N ALA A 111 -15.39 -0.95 -20.29
CA ALA A 111 -14.48 -0.14 -21.08
C ALA A 111 -13.09 -0.14 -20.41
N GLN A 112 -12.04 -0.36 -21.21
CA GLN A 112 -10.67 -0.20 -20.74
C GLN A 112 -10.49 1.19 -20.13
N ARG A 113 -10.03 1.28 -18.87
CA ARG A 113 -9.74 2.51 -18.13
C ARG A 113 -10.92 3.14 -17.42
N THR A 114 -11.26 2.61 -16.27
CA THR A 114 -12.22 3.25 -15.37
C THR A 114 -11.56 4.23 -14.39
N THR A 115 -10.34 3.98 -13.97
CA THR A 115 -9.60 4.84 -13.03
C THR A 115 -8.30 5.30 -13.69
N ARG A 116 -8.20 6.59 -14.02
CA ARG A 116 -6.99 7.24 -14.56
C ARG A 116 -6.19 7.93 -13.46
N ASP A 117 -6.89 8.39 -12.43
CA ASP A 117 -6.30 9.13 -11.31
C ASP A 117 -6.42 8.34 -10.01
N VAL A 118 -5.52 8.58 -9.09
CA VAL A 118 -5.65 8.07 -7.70
C VAL A 118 -6.85 8.73 -7.06
N ARG A 119 -7.79 7.93 -6.56
CA ARG A 119 -8.99 8.40 -5.86
C ARG A 119 -8.95 7.99 -4.40
N GLN A 120 -9.23 8.92 -3.51
CA GLN A 120 -9.29 8.68 -2.07
C GLN A 120 -10.72 8.81 -1.57
N TYR A 121 -11.11 7.86 -0.74
CA TYR A 121 -12.43 7.79 -0.12
C TYR A 121 -12.29 7.56 1.38
N ASN A 122 -13.05 8.33 2.16
CA ASN A 122 -13.09 8.15 3.60
C ASN A 122 -14.35 7.38 3.99
N TRP A 123 -14.18 6.28 4.70
CA TRP A 123 -15.29 5.48 5.20
C TRP A 123 -15.00 4.94 6.61
N ASN A 124 -15.79 5.33 7.60
CA ASN A 124 -15.70 4.86 8.99
C ASN A 124 -14.28 4.87 9.59
N GLY A 125 -13.49 5.91 9.30
CA GLY A 125 -12.10 6.02 9.77
C GLY A 125 -11.06 5.28 8.93
N LEU A 126 -11.50 4.60 7.86
CA LEU A 126 -10.61 4.07 6.81
C LEU A 126 -10.44 5.12 5.71
N GLU A 127 -9.22 5.30 5.26
CA GLU A 127 -8.91 6.03 4.03
C GLU A 127 -8.61 5.00 2.94
N ILE A 128 -9.51 4.88 1.96
CA ILE A 128 -9.37 3.89 0.87
C ILE A 128 -8.86 4.61 -0.37
N THR A 129 -7.75 4.14 -0.91
CA THR A 129 -7.13 4.68 -2.12
C THR A 129 -7.27 3.68 -3.27
N ASP A 130 -8.01 4.05 -4.31
CA ASP A 130 -8.09 3.29 -5.58
C ASP A 130 -7.04 3.85 -6.55
N VAL A 131 -6.14 2.98 -7.01
CA VAL A 131 -5.07 3.34 -7.94
C VAL A 131 -5.35 2.78 -9.34
N PRO A 132 -4.75 3.37 -10.40
CA PRO A 132 -4.83 2.83 -11.76
C PRO A 132 -4.49 1.35 -11.81
N GLY A 133 -5.18 0.58 -12.64
CA GLY A 133 -4.94 -0.86 -12.76
C GLY A 133 -3.63 -1.18 -13.47
N ILE A 134 -2.96 -2.27 -13.06
CA ILE A 134 -1.80 -2.82 -13.76
C ILE A 134 -2.18 -3.07 -15.22
N GLY A 135 -1.36 -2.60 -16.15
CA GLY A 135 -1.65 -2.61 -17.59
C GLY A 135 -2.46 -1.42 -18.10
N ALA A 136 -2.91 -0.51 -17.22
CA ALA A 136 -3.50 0.77 -17.59
C ALA A 136 -2.50 1.94 -17.47
N PHE A 137 -1.30 1.68 -16.94
CA PHE A 137 -0.26 2.69 -16.83
C PHE A 137 0.13 3.19 -18.23
N GLU A 138 -0.03 4.49 -18.48
CA GLU A 138 0.35 5.12 -19.75
C GLU A 138 1.81 5.57 -19.76
N GLY A 139 2.53 5.41 -18.64
CA GLY A 139 3.91 5.79 -18.46
C GLY A 139 4.43 5.46 -17.08
N GLU A 140 5.70 5.78 -16.88
CA GLU A 140 6.38 5.60 -15.59
C GLU A 140 5.74 6.44 -14.47
N ASP A 141 5.12 7.58 -14.82
CA ASP A 141 4.47 8.48 -13.86
C ASP A 141 3.27 7.85 -13.16
N ASP A 142 2.37 7.18 -13.91
CA ASP A 142 1.18 6.53 -13.34
C ASP A 142 1.57 5.38 -12.39
N GLU A 143 2.59 4.62 -12.77
CA GLU A 143 3.11 3.55 -11.96
C GLU A 143 3.75 4.09 -10.68
N GLN A 144 4.56 5.14 -10.77
CA GLN A 144 5.20 5.77 -9.62
C GLN A 144 4.16 6.29 -8.62
N ILE A 145 3.12 6.97 -9.10
CA ILE A 145 2.02 7.48 -8.26
C ILE A 145 1.32 6.34 -7.53
N ALA A 146 1.06 5.21 -8.21
CA ALA A 146 0.45 4.04 -7.59
C ALA A 146 1.33 3.43 -6.49
N PHE A 147 2.64 3.31 -6.71
CA PHE A 147 3.57 2.80 -5.72
C PHE A 147 3.80 3.78 -4.56
N GLU A 148 3.78 5.09 -4.79
CA GLU A 148 3.82 6.08 -3.69
C GLU A 148 2.56 5.98 -2.79
N ALA A 149 1.38 5.72 -3.37
CA ALA A 149 0.18 5.43 -2.59
C ALA A 149 0.34 4.14 -1.76
N ALA A 150 0.92 3.09 -2.35
CA ALA A 150 1.20 1.83 -1.64
C ALA A 150 2.19 2.01 -0.48
N LYS A 151 3.24 2.80 -0.65
CA LYS A 151 4.21 3.11 0.43
C LYS A 151 3.56 3.78 1.64
N LYS A 152 2.53 4.59 1.42
CA LYS A 152 1.80 5.30 2.48
C LYS A 152 0.71 4.44 3.14
N ALA A 153 0.33 3.33 2.52
CA ALA A 153 -0.73 2.46 3.02
C ALA A 153 -0.32 1.70 4.30
N ASP A 154 -1.30 1.49 5.18
CA ASP A 154 -1.18 0.57 6.31
C ASP A 154 -1.50 -0.88 5.90
N LEU A 155 -2.33 -1.03 4.88
CA LEU A 155 -2.72 -2.32 4.31
C LEU A 155 -2.90 -2.20 2.80
N ILE A 156 -2.42 -3.18 2.05
CA ILE A 156 -2.65 -3.29 0.62
C ILE A 156 -3.59 -4.46 0.34
N LEU A 157 -4.68 -4.19 -0.38
CA LEU A 157 -5.56 -5.21 -0.92
C LEU A 157 -5.20 -5.42 -2.39
N PHE A 158 -4.58 -6.56 -2.68
CA PHE A 158 -4.17 -6.90 -4.03
C PHE A 158 -5.21 -7.79 -4.71
N LEU A 159 -5.87 -7.27 -5.73
CA LEU A 159 -6.95 -7.96 -6.43
C LEU A 159 -6.43 -8.70 -7.65
N ILE A 160 -6.70 -9.99 -7.69
CA ILE A 160 -6.54 -10.85 -8.87
C ILE A 160 -7.89 -11.41 -9.29
N THR A 161 -7.94 -12.04 -10.45
CA THR A 161 -9.16 -12.71 -10.94
C THR A 161 -8.96 -14.22 -10.99
N ASP A 162 -10.06 -14.96 -11.17
CA ASP A 162 -10.06 -16.40 -11.37
C ASP A 162 -9.67 -16.82 -12.80
N ASP A 163 -9.02 -15.93 -13.54
CA ASP A 163 -8.36 -16.24 -14.82
C ASP A 163 -6.89 -16.65 -14.59
N ALA A 164 -6.23 -17.15 -15.64
CA ALA A 164 -4.81 -17.48 -15.57
C ALA A 164 -3.96 -16.24 -15.16
N PRO A 165 -3.08 -16.36 -14.15
CA PRO A 165 -2.22 -15.27 -13.71
C PRO A 165 -1.29 -14.80 -14.83
N GLN A 166 -1.08 -13.49 -14.90
CA GLN A 166 -0.17 -12.88 -15.87
C GLN A 166 1.16 -12.54 -15.21
N ALA A 167 2.26 -12.65 -15.95
CA ALA A 167 3.60 -12.33 -15.45
C ALA A 167 3.70 -10.88 -14.90
N ALA A 168 3.17 -9.90 -15.65
CA ALA A 168 3.15 -8.50 -15.21
C ALA A 168 2.39 -8.28 -13.89
N GLU A 169 1.33 -9.04 -13.64
CA GLU A 169 0.58 -9.02 -12.39
C GLU A 169 1.43 -9.56 -11.23
N ALA A 170 2.15 -10.65 -11.46
CA ALA A 170 3.04 -11.25 -10.48
C ALA A 170 4.28 -10.37 -10.21
N GLU A 171 4.86 -9.76 -11.24
CA GLU A 171 5.97 -8.81 -11.09
C GLU A 171 5.56 -7.59 -10.25
N CYS A 172 4.39 -7.02 -10.53
CA CYS A 172 3.84 -5.92 -9.74
C CYS A 172 3.60 -6.35 -8.28
N PHE A 173 3.05 -7.55 -8.06
CA PHE A 173 2.86 -8.10 -6.72
C PHE A 173 4.19 -8.27 -5.99
N GLY A 174 5.23 -8.78 -6.66
CA GLY A 174 6.58 -8.88 -6.11
C GLY A 174 7.13 -7.53 -5.63
N ARG A 175 6.98 -6.50 -6.44
CA ARG A 175 7.38 -5.13 -6.06
C ARG A 175 6.58 -4.57 -4.87
N ILE A 176 5.29 -4.92 -4.77
CA ILE A 176 4.47 -4.60 -3.59
C ILE A 176 4.99 -5.31 -2.34
N MET A 177 5.37 -6.58 -2.46
CA MET A 177 5.95 -7.35 -1.35
C MET A 177 7.27 -6.74 -0.85
N ASP A 178 8.09 -6.18 -1.74
CA ASP A 178 9.35 -5.49 -1.39
C ASP A 178 9.13 -4.22 -0.55
N LEU A 179 7.92 -3.65 -0.56
CA LEU A 179 7.57 -2.52 0.32
C LEU A 179 7.48 -2.93 1.80
N GLY A 180 7.42 -4.23 2.12
CA GLY A 180 7.31 -4.73 3.49
C GLY A 180 6.00 -4.37 4.18
N LYS A 181 4.95 -4.03 3.43
CA LYS A 181 3.62 -3.68 3.94
C LYS A 181 2.76 -4.92 4.11
N PRO A 182 1.79 -4.94 5.04
CA PRO A 182 0.77 -5.97 5.09
C PRO A 182 -0.01 -6.03 3.78
N VAL A 183 -0.15 -7.24 3.21
CA VAL A 183 -0.88 -7.48 1.97
C VAL A 183 -1.91 -8.58 2.17
N ILE A 184 -3.12 -8.37 1.67
CA ILE A 184 -4.14 -9.41 1.51
C ILE A 184 -4.42 -9.56 0.02
N CYS A 185 -4.31 -10.77 -0.50
CA CYS A 185 -4.67 -11.09 -1.87
C CYS A 185 -6.16 -11.45 -1.96
N ILE A 186 -6.91 -10.74 -2.80
CA ILE A 186 -8.33 -10.97 -3.03
C ILE A 186 -8.52 -11.53 -4.43
N MET A 187 -8.96 -12.78 -4.52
CA MET A 187 -9.32 -13.40 -5.79
C MET A 187 -10.79 -13.15 -6.07
N ASN A 188 -11.07 -12.28 -7.03
CA ASN A 188 -12.42 -12.00 -7.50
C ASN A 188 -12.84 -13.07 -8.52
N VAL A 189 -13.70 -13.98 -8.08
CA VAL A 189 -14.29 -15.01 -8.92
C VAL A 189 -15.33 -14.40 -9.83
N LYS A 190 -15.12 -14.42 -11.14
CA LYS A 190 -16.00 -13.80 -12.13
C LYS A 190 -17.04 -14.77 -12.65
N ALA A 191 -18.32 -14.46 -12.46
CA ALA A 191 -19.43 -15.12 -13.13
C ALA A 191 -20.18 -14.13 -14.01
N SER A 192 -20.61 -14.58 -15.19
CA SER A 192 -21.42 -13.77 -16.08
C SER A 192 -22.80 -13.54 -15.46
N ALA A 193 -23.17 -12.27 -15.30
CA ALA A 193 -24.49 -11.85 -14.90
C ALA A 193 -25.07 -10.97 -16.01
N PRO A 194 -25.52 -11.55 -17.16
CA PRO A 194 -26.16 -10.76 -18.20
C PRO A 194 -27.45 -10.15 -17.66
N GLU A 195 -27.81 -8.98 -18.18
CA GLU A 195 -29.06 -8.31 -17.84
C GLU A 195 -30.25 -9.25 -18.09
N GLY A 196 -31.20 -9.28 -17.16
CA GLY A 196 -32.38 -10.13 -17.25
C GLY A 196 -32.20 -11.60 -16.78
N LYS A 197 -31.00 -12.00 -16.38
CA LYS A 197 -30.79 -13.35 -15.81
C LYS A 197 -31.44 -13.48 -14.44
N SER A 198 -32.19 -14.57 -14.22
CA SER A 198 -32.78 -14.80 -12.91
C SER A 198 -31.70 -14.99 -11.83
N ILE A 199 -31.96 -14.48 -10.61
CA ILE A 199 -31.05 -14.61 -9.46
C ILE A 199 -30.66 -16.07 -9.21
N LYS A 200 -31.59 -17.02 -9.35
CA LYS A 200 -31.33 -18.46 -9.20
C LYS A 200 -30.30 -19.01 -10.19
N LEU A 201 -30.33 -18.52 -11.44
CA LEU A 201 -29.32 -18.92 -12.44
C LEU A 201 -27.96 -18.28 -12.15
N LEU A 202 -27.96 -17.03 -11.71
CA LEU A 202 -26.75 -16.34 -11.32
C LEU A 202 -26.05 -17.04 -10.13
N THR A 203 -26.78 -17.33 -9.06
CA THR A 203 -26.21 -17.98 -7.87
C THR A 203 -25.66 -19.37 -8.21
N ARG A 204 -26.40 -20.19 -9.00
CA ARG A 204 -25.90 -21.49 -9.47
C ARG A 204 -24.60 -21.36 -10.29
N ASP A 205 -24.49 -20.34 -11.12
CA ASP A 205 -23.28 -20.15 -11.93
C ASP A 205 -22.11 -19.65 -11.06
N ILE A 206 -22.39 -18.84 -10.04
CA ILE A 206 -21.38 -18.44 -9.06
C ILE A 206 -20.90 -19.67 -8.28
N GLU A 207 -21.82 -20.48 -7.72
CA GLU A 207 -21.49 -21.71 -6.99
C GLU A 207 -20.61 -22.67 -7.81
N LYS A 208 -20.90 -22.83 -9.09
CA LYS A 208 -20.05 -23.62 -10.00
C LYS A 208 -18.66 -23.04 -10.20
N ARG A 209 -18.52 -21.72 -10.15
CA ARG A 209 -17.25 -21.04 -10.30
C ARG A 209 -16.40 -21.09 -9.03
N PHE A 210 -17.03 -21.20 -7.86
CA PHE A 210 -16.37 -21.43 -6.56
C PHE A 210 -15.89 -22.87 -6.39
N ASP A 211 -15.39 -23.50 -7.46
CA ASP A 211 -14.68 -24.75 -7.38
C ASP A 211 -13.30 -24.55 -6.73
N MET A 212 -13.19 -24.99 -5.48
CA MET A 212 -12.00 -24.78 -4.66
C MET A 212 -10.76 -25.50 -5.21
N GLU A 213 -10.91 -26.60 -5.93
CA GLU A 213 -9.76 -27.26 -6.57
C GLU A 213 -9.19 -26.35 -7.67
N ARG A 214 -10.05 -25.87 -8.55
CA ARG A 214 -9.68 -24.93 -9.63
C ARG A 214 -9.08 -23.64 -9.06
N LEU A 215 -9.71 -23.03 -8.05
CA LEU A 215 -9.23 -21.77 -7.45
C LEU A 215 -7.87 -21.96 -6.76
N ASN A 216 -7.66 -23.10 -6.10
CA ASN A 216 -6.37 -23.43 -5.50
C ASN A 216 -5.29 -23.67 -6.56
N GLU A 217 -5.62 -24.23 -7.73
CA GLU A 217 -4.65 -24.34 -8.83
C GLU A 217 -4.22 -22.96 -9.35
N ILE A 218 -5.17 -22.03 -9.55
CA ILE A 218 -4.87 -20.65 -9.94
C ILE A 218 -3.99 -19.98 -8.89
N ARG A 219 -4.33 -20.14 -7.60
CA ARG A 219 -3.52 -19.64 -6.51
C ARG A 219 -2.10 -20.21 -6.55
N LYS A 220 -1.94 -21.51 -6.68
CA LYS A 220 -0.62 -22.19 -6.78
C LYS A 220 0.18 -21.64 -7.95
N GLN A 221 -0.46 -21.46 -9.11
CA GLN A 221 0.17 -20.89 -10.29
C GLN A 221 0.65 -19.47 -10.02
N PHE A 222 -0.19 -18.60 -9.43
CA PHE A 222 0.21 -17.24 -9.02
C PHE A 222 1.37 -17.27 -8.02
N MET A 223 1.26 -18.08 -6.97
CA MET A 223 2.29 -18.23 -5.95
C MET A 223 3.62 -18.78 -6.51
N SER A 224 3.60 -19.53 -7.61
CA SER A 224 4.82 -20.08 -8.20
C SER A 224 5.77 -19.01 -8.75
N TYR A 225 5.26 -17.82 -9.09
CA TYR A 225 6.09 -16.70 -9.52
C TYR A 225 7.02 -16.18 -8.41
N SER A 226 6.68 -16.38 -7.13
CA SER A 226 7.53 -16.00 -6.02
C SER A 226 8.93 -16.59 -6.11
N LYS A 227 9.02 -17.85 -6.56
CA LYS A 227 10.31 -18.55 -6.74
C LYS A 227 11.16 -17.90 -7.84
N GLN A 228 10.52 -17.42 -8.92
CA GLN A 228 11.23 -16.74 -10.02
C GLN A 228 11.76 -15.37 -9.57
N LEU A 229 11.05 -14.73 -8.63
CA LEU A 229 11.42 -13.43 -8.07
C LEU A 229 12.30 -13.54 -6.81
N GLY A 230 12.62 -14.77 -6.33
CA GLY A 230 13.43 -14.99 -5.15
C GLY A 230 12.75 -14.57 -3.84
N GLN A 231 11.41 -14.54 -3.82
CA GLN A 231 10.59 -14.09 -2.70
C GLN A 231 9.80 -15.23 -2.07
N ASP A 232 9.36 -15.07 -0.81
CA ASP A 232 8.41 -15.96 -0.15
C ASP A 232 7.06 -15.26 0.01
N TRP A 233 6.03 -15.76 -0.68
CA TRP A 233 4.65 -15.27 -0.57
C TRP A 233 3.78 -16.20 0.27
N GLY A 234 4.35 -17.26 0.86
CA GLY A 234 3.60 -18.32 1.56
C GLY A 234 2.73 -17.83 2.72
N TYR A 235 3.08 -16.71 3.32
CA TYR A 235 2.35 -16.10 4.44
C TYR A 235 1.23 -15.13 4.02
N VAL A 236 1.09 -14.84 2.71
CA VAL A 236 0.06 -13.90 2.24
C VAL A 236 -1.33 -14.55 2.33
N PRO A 237 -2.28 -13.95 3.06
CA PRO A 237 -3.64 -14.45 3.11
C PRO A 237 -4.33 -14.28 1.76
N PHE A 238 -5.13 -15.30 1.38
CA PHE A 238 -5.99 -15.28 0.20
C PHE A 238 -7.46 -15.32 0.61
N VAL A 239 -8.25 -14.43 0.04
CA VAL A 239 -9.70 -14.36 0.20
C VAL A 239 -10.34 -14.53 -1.18
N TYR A 240 -11.33 -15.40 -1.28
CA TYR A 240 -12.08 -15.65 -2.52
C TYR A 240 -13.45 -14.99 -2.42
N VAL A 241 -13.81 -14.16 -3.38
CA VAL A 241 -15.04 -13.37 -3.36
C VAL A 241 -15.67 -13.27 -4.74
N HIS A 242 -16.99 -13.08 -4.81
CA HIS A 242 -17.66 -12.64 -6.02
C HIS A 242 -18.18 -11.20 -5.81
N LEU A 243 -17.35 -10.23 -6.15
CA LEU A 243 -17.61 -8.81 -5.85
C LEU A 243 -18.93 -8.30 -6.44
N LYS A 244 -19.33 -8.79 -7.62
CA LYS A 244 -20.58 -8.34 -8.23
C LYS A 244 -21.80 -8.76 -7.42
N SER A 245 -21.85 -9.99 -6.86
CA SER A 245 -22.96 -10.39 -6.00
C SER A 245 -22.96 -9.66 -4.67
N ALA A 246 -21.76 -9.40 -4.10
CA ALA A 246 -21.63 -8.59 -2.90
C ALA A 246 -22.22 -7.19 -3.10
N PHE A 247 -21.83 -6.51 -4.20
CA PHE A 247 -22.36 -5.19 -4.55
C PHE A 247 -23.91 -5.23 -4.77
N MET A 248 -24.39 -6.21 -5.53
CA MET A 248 -25.83 -6.37 -5.78
C MET A 248 -26.59 -6.64 -4.49
N SER A 249 -26.04 -7.41 -3.54
CA SER A 249 -26.69 -7.69 -2.26
C SER A 249 -26.86 -6.43 -1.39
N GLN A 250 -25.92 -5.48 -1.48
CA GLN A 250 -26.07 -4.20 -0.77
C GLN A 250 -27.12 -3.28 -1.38
N ASN A 251 -27.26 -3.33 -2.70
CA ASN A 251 -28.12 -2.42 -3.47
C ASN A 251 -29.50 -2.99 -3.82
N THR A 252 -29.90 -4.12 -3.22
CA THR A 252 -31.26 -4.68 -3.38
C THR A 252 -32.12 -4.43 -2.17
N GLU A 253 -33.39 -4.07 -2.39
CA GLU A 253 -34.39 -3.88 -1.33
C GLU A 253 -35.10 -5.20 -0.93
N ASP A 254 -35.05 -6.21 -1.81
CA ASP A 254 -35.67 -7.53 -1.54
C ASP A 254 -34.82 -8.34 -0.55
N PRO A 255 -35.33 -8.62 0.67
CA PRO A 255 -34.55 -9.33 1.69
C PRO A 255 -34.15 -10.76 1.29
N GLN A 256 -34.96 -11.45 0.48
CA GLN A 256 -34.68 -12.83 0.05
C GLN A 256 -33.57 -12.83 -1.02
N VAL A 257 -33.60 -11.87 -1.93
CA VAL A 257 -32.57 -11.65 -2.94
C VAL A 257 -31.27 -11.27 -2.25
N LYS A 258 -31.35 -10.34 -1.30
CA LYS A 258 -30.18 -9.89 -0.50
C LYS A 258 -29.48 -11.05 0.20
N ASP A 259 -30.23 -11.87 0.95
CA ASP A 259 -29.68 -13.03 1.67
C ASP A 259 -29.07 -14.05 0.71
N THR A 260 -29.75 -14.31 -0.42
CA THR A 260 -29.29 -15.26 -1.44
C THR A 260 -27.99 -14.81 -2.09
N LEU A 261 -27.86 -13.52 -2.45
CA LEU A 261 -26.65 -12.96 -3.05
C LEU A 261 -25.50 -12.88 -2.04
N HIS A 262 -25.81 -12.56 -0.78
CA HIS A 262 -24.81 -12.48 0.28
C HIS A 262 -24.15 -13.83 0.57
N LYS A 263 -24.91 -14.93 0.49
CA LYS A 263 -24.39 -16.30 0.71
C LYS A 263 -23.40 -16.77 -0.35
N VAL A 264 -23.45 -16.20 -1.54
CA VAL A 264 -22.58 -16.56 -2.67
C VAL A 264 -21.54 -15.47 -3.00
N SER A 265 -21.45 -14.43 -2.20
CA SER A 265 -20.44 -13.39 -2.34
C SER A 265 -19.21 -13.68 -1.50
#